data_e2aa0c4676ca7035a648985e0010569a
#
_entry.id   e2aa0c4676ca7035a648985e0010569a
#
_cell.length_a   1.000
_cell.length_b   1.000
_cell.length_c   1.000
_cell.angle_alpha   90.00
_cell.angle_beta   90.00
_cell.angle_gamma   90.00
#
_symmetry.space_group_name_H-M   'P 1'
#
loop_
_entity.id
_entity.type
_entity.pdbx_description
1 polymer ?
#
loop_
_entity_poly.entity_id
_entity_poly.type
_entity_poly.pdbx_seq_one_letter_code
_entity_poly.pdbx_strand_id
1 'polypeptide(L)'
;PKEGETKMGFAFSVENIIPTIWWRHSLNNYTDVGFKLGIPISGTGIDINRLLMKKDRRWDMLNLAYSISPNSSLDLTYYMFKVHKKEKLSFLKPPLRTRWRAFRLMIIPDGTYNNPSSRGSKVSTRLGFLFGRRFGEKWGFETGYFHDLKAGWSSSDDYPHKDLEKPHWPTQFSRGMGVSVQLFLYLPSSEKN
;
A
#
# COMPACT_ATOMS: atom_id res chain seq x y z
N PRO A 1 -2.95 -15.06 7.65
CA PRO A 1 -2.58 -16.19 6.79
C PRO A 1 -3.17 -17.50 7.31
N LYS A 2 -3.49 -18.42 6.41
CA LYS A 2 -3.78 -19.82 6.69
C LYS A 2 -2.83 -20.62 5.80
N GLU A 3 -2.07 -21.52 6.37
CA GLU A 3 -1.02 -22.26 5.67
C GLU A 3 -1.52 -22.87 4.36
N GLY A 4 -0.77 -22.70 3.27
CA GLY A 4 -1.12 -23.17 1.94
C GLY A 4 -2.22 -22.38 1.23
N GLU A 5 -2.84 -21.38 1.87
CA GLU A 5 -3.87 -20.54 1.24
C GLU A 5 -3.25 -19.62 0.21
N THR A 6 -3.83 -19.61 -0.98
CA THR A 6 -3.45 -18.67 -2.05
C THR A 6 -4.59 -17.71 -2.33
N LYS A 7 -4.27 -16.42 -2.40
CA LYS A 7 -5.19 -15.34 -2.75
C LYS A 7 -4.66 -14.57 -3.92
N MET A 8 -5.54 -14.09 -4.77
CA MET A 8 -5.20 -13.21 -5.89
C MET A 8 -6.30 -12.18 -6.10
N GLY A 9 -5.98 -11.16 -6.86
CA GLY A 9 -6.94 -10.12 -7.20
C GLY A 9 -6.33 -9.01 -8.02
N PHE A 10 -7.11 -7.95 -8.14
CA PHE A 10 -6.72 -6.74 -8.84
C PHE A 10 -6.70 -5.57 -7.86
N ALA A 11 -5.81 -4.63 -8.09
CA ALA A 11 -5.79 -3.36 -7.40
C ALA A 11 -5.83 -2.23 -8.43
N PHE A 12 -6.77 -1.32 -8.25
CA PHE A 12 -6.92 -0.12 -9.05
C PHE A 12 -6.48 1.05 -8.19
N SER A 13 -5.58 1.87 -8.69
CA SER A 13 -5.17 3.08 -8.00
C SER A 13 -5.34 4.29 -8.90
N VAL A 14 -5.48 5.46 -8.28
CA VAL A 14 -5.53 6.71 -9.05
C VAL A 14 -4.20 6.97 -9.79
N GLU A 15 -3.13 6.34 -9.34
CA GLU A 15 -1.79 6.44 -9.92
C GLU A 15 -1.59 5.54 -11.13
N ASN A 16 -2.33 4.42 -11.19
CA ASN A 16 -2.24 3.45 -12.27
C ASN A 16 -3.59 3.32 -12.95
N ILE A 17 -3.70 3.83 -14.17
CA ILE A 17 -4.90 3.70 -15.02
C ILE A 17 -5.20 2.22 -15.30
N ILE A 18 -4.15 1.40 -15.43
CA ILE A 18 -4.27 -0.03 -15.64
C ILE A 18 -4.16 -0.74 -14.28
N PRO A 19 -5.09 -1.68 -13.97
CA PRO A 19 -5.06 -2.39 -12.71
C PRO A 19 -3.78 -3.22 -12.55
N THR A 20 -3.28 -3.26 -11.33
CA THR A 20 -2.21 -4.18 -10.95
C THR A 20 -2.81 -5.52 -10.54
N ILE A 21 -2.21 -6.61 -10.99
CA ILE A 21 -2.53 -7.96 -10.53
C ILE A 21 -1.70 -8.21 -9.27
N TRP A 22 -2.33 -8.71 -8.23
CA TRP A 22 -1.62 -9.15 -7.04
C TRP A 22 -1.93 -10.61 -6.75
N TRP A 23 -0.91 -11.29 -6.27
CA TRP A 23 -0.96 -12.68 -5.83
C TRP A 23 -0.28 -12.79 -4.48
N ARG A 24 -0.80 -13.66 -3.61
CA ARG A 24 -0.29 -13.88 -2.27
C ARG A 24 -0.43 -15.34 -1.86
N HIS A 25 0.63 -15.90 -1.32
CA HIS A 25 0.66 -17.28 -0.82
C HIS A 25 1.09 -17.32 0.63
N SER A 26 0.34 -18.05 1.45
CA SER A 26 0.61 -18.22 2.88
C SER A 26 1.56 -19.41 3.09
N LEU A 27 2.80 -19.12 3.49
CA LEU A 27 3.84 -20.10 3.78
C LEU A 27 3.53 -20.88 5.06
N ASN A 28 2.91 -20.22 6.02
CA ASN A 28 2.44 -20.78 7.29
C ASN A 28 1.37 -19.86 7.87
N ASN A 29 0.86 -20.20 9.07
CA ASN A 29 -0.20 -19.43 9.74
C ASN A 29 0.20 -18.01 10.16
N TYR A 30 1.47 -17.65 10.05
CA TYR A 30 2.00 -16.34 10.48
C TYR A 30 2.62 -15.53 9.36
N THR A 31 2.98 -16.17 8.25
CA THR A 31 3.78 -15.52 7.19
C THR A 31 3.16 -15.80 5.83
N ASP A 32 3.00 -14.77 5.05
CA ASP A 32 2.68 -14.89 3.63
C ASP A 32 3.63 -14.06 2.78
N VAL A 33 3.80 -14.48 1.53
CA VAL A 33 4.56 -13.77 0.51
C VAL A 33 3.62 -13.29 -0.58
N GLY A 34 3.90 -12.12 -1.11
CA GLY A 34 3.09 -11.48 -2.14
C GLY A 34 3.93 -11.08 -3.34
N PHE A 35 3.26 -11.04 -4.48
CA PHE A 35 3.78 -10.49 -5.71
C PHE A 35 2.74 -9.57 -6.33
N LYS A 36 3.17 -8.44 -6.86
CA LYS A 36 2.34 -7.49 -7.60
C LYS A 36 2.93 -7.27 -8.98
N LEU A 37 2.10 -7.27 -9.98
CA LEU A 37 2.47 -6.98 -11.36
C LEU A 37 1.60 -5.85 -11.90
N GLY A 38 2.23 -4.72 -12.21
CA GLY A 38 1.60 -3.58 -12.87
C GLY A 38 1.98 -3.50 -14.33
N ILE A 39 1.08 -3.00 -15.16
CA ILE A 39 1.31 -2.77 -16.59
C ILE A 39 1.24 -1.27 -16.85
N PRO A 40 2.23 -0.65 -17.47
CA PRO A 40 3.50 -1.17 -17.99
C PRO A 40 4.64 -1.20 -16.96
N ILE A 41 4.67 -2.15 -16.06
CA ILE A 41 5.65 -2.32 -14.97
C ILE A 41 5.38 -1.45 -13.72
N SER A 42 4.59 -0.40 -13.79
CA SER A 42 4.25 0.45 -12.63
C SER A 42 3.59 -0.34 -11.50
N GLY A 43 4.14 -0.23 -10.29
CA GLY A 43 3.63 -0.93 -9.13
C GLY A 43 4.00 -2.42 -9.04
N THR A 44 4.97 -2.87 -9.86
CA THR A 44 5.52 -4.22 -9.77
C THR A 44 6.42 -4.34 -8.55
N GLY A 45 6.24 -5.41 -7.79
CA GLY A 45 7.03 -5.62 -6.59
C GLY A 45 6.70 -6.92 -5.89
N ILE A 46 7.47 -7.20 -4.85
CA ILE A 46 7.31 -8.35 -3.97
C ILE A 46 7.12 -7.88 -2.54
N ASP A 47 6.44 -8.64 -1.75
CA ASP A 47 6.28 -8.34 -0.33
C ASP A 47 6.19 -9.61 0.53
N ILE A 48 6.52 -9.43 1.80
CA ILE A 48 6.34 -10.44 2.83
C ILE A 48 5.53 -9.84 3.97
N ASN A 49 4.52 -10.55 4.44
CA ASN A 49 3.75 -10.20 5.63
C ASN A 49 4.07 -11.15 6.77
N ARG A 50 4.19 -10.58 7.96
CA ARG A 50 4.30 -11.31 9.20
C ARG A 50 3.17 -10.94 10.14
N LEU A 51 2.37 -11.91 10.56
CA LEU A 51 1.39 -11.75 11.63
C LEU A 51 2.13 -11.63 12.96
N LEU A 52 1.99 -10.50 13.63
CA LEU A 52 2.63 -10.23 14.91
C LEU A 52 1.73 -10.59 16.09
N MET A 53 0.44 -10.27 15.97
CA MET A 53 -0.55 -10.49 17.00
C MET A 53 -1.89 -10.87 16.38
N LYS A 54 -2.57 -11.82 17.02
CA LYS A 54 -3.96 -12.16 16.69
C LYS A 54 -4.74 -12.32 18.00
N LYS A 55 -5.75 -11.49 18.19
CA LYS A 55 -6.63 -11.54 19.35
C LYS A 55 -8.07 -11.28 18.92
N ASP A 56 -8.96 -12.25 19.14
CA ASP A 56 -10.39 -12.16 18.83
C ASP A 56 -10.71 -11.56 17.44
N ARG A 57 -11.01 -10.26 17.43
CA ARG A 57 -11.42 -9.48 16.26
C ARG A 57 -10.35 -8.52 15.76
N ARG A 58 -9.15 -8.59 16.33
CA ARG A 58 -8.02 -7.75 15.96
C ARG A 58 -6.82 -8.60 15.62
N TRP A 59 -6.10 -8.20 14.57
CA TRP A 59 -4.78 -8.71 14.28
C TRP A 59 -3.88 -7.61 13.74
N ASP A 60 -2.62 -7.72 14.10
CA ASP A 60 -1.59 -6.78 13.67
C ASP A 60 -0.57 -7.52 12.79
N MET A 61 -0.18 -6.88 11.70
CA MET A 61 0.73 -7.45 10.71
C MET A 61 1.83 -6.45 10.36
N LEU A 62 3.02 -6.97 10.16
CA LEU A 62 4.12 -6.24 9.57
C LEU A 62 4.29 -6.68 8.12
N ASN A 63 4.36 -5.72 7.22
CA ASN A 63 4.64 -5.94 5.80
C ASN A 63 5.96 -5.28 5.45
N LEU A 64 6.83 -6.04 4.80
CA LEU A 64 8.03 -5.54 4.14
C LEU A 64 7.85 -5.73 2.65
N ALA A 65 7.94 -4.66 1.88
CA ALA A 65 7.76 -4.70 0.44
C ALA A 65 8.92 -4.03 -0.29
N TYR A 66 9.24 -4.57 -1.45
CA TYR A 66 10.15 -3.97 -2.39
C TYR A 66 9.42 -3.76 -3.72
N SER A 67 9.40 -2.53 -4.20
CA SER A 67 8.81 -2.14 -5.47
C SER A 67 9.88 -1.71 -6.45
N ILE A 68 9.70 -2.04 -7.72
CA ILE A 68 10.70 -1.78 -8.77
C ILE A 68 10.38 -0.49 -9.52
N SER A 69 9.09 -0.15 -9.64
CA SER A 69 8.65 0.93 -10.51
C SER A 69 7.57 1.80 -9.86
N PRO A 70 7.51 3.11 -10.16
CA PRO A 70 8.37 3.87 -11.09
C PRO A 70 9.79 4.09 -10.58
N ASN A 71 9.98 4.13 -9.26
CA ASN A 71 11.28 4.16 -8.60
C ASN A 71 11.37 3.01 -7.64
N SER A 72 12.54 2.38 -7.55
CA SER A 72 12.75 1.34 -6.55
C SER A 72 12.45 1.89 -5.16
N SER A 73 11.63 1.21 -4.41
CA SER A 73 11.33 1.57 -3.02
C SER A 73 11.35 0.37 -2.10
N LEU A 74 11.74 0.61 -0.87
CA LEU A 74 11.62 -0.33 0.24
C LEU A 74 10.60 0.22 1.22
N ASP A 75 9.54 -0.56 1.46
CA ASP A 75 8.41 -0.15 2.29
C ASP A 75 8.29 -1.06 3.50
N LEU A 76 8.23 -0.47 4.68
CA LEU A 76 7.88 -1.15 5.92
C LEU A 76 6.54 -0.62 6.39
N THR A 77 5.52 -1.51 6.46
CA THR A 77 4.16 -1.12 6.84
C THR A 77 3.67 -1.95 8.02
N TYR A 78 3.24 -1.27 9.07
CA TYR A 78 2.57 -1.88 10.22
C TYR A 78 1.07 -1.70 10.09
N TYR A 79 0.35 -2.80 9.93
CA TYR A 79 -1.10 -2.85 9.78
C TYR A 79 -1.79 -3.27 11.07
N MET A 80 -2.83 -2.56 11.44
CA MET A 80 -3.75 -2.89 12.53
C MET A 80 -5.14 -3.17 11.95
N PHE A 81 -5.52 -4.44 11.89
CA PHE A 81 -6.82 -4.88 11.39
C PHE A 81 -7.83 -5.06 12.50
N LYS A 82 -9.08 -4.69 12.23
CA LYS A 82 -10.22 -4.94 13.12
C LYS A 82 -11.43 -5.43 12.33
N VAL A 83 -12.02 -6.55 12.77
CA VAL A 83 -13.27 -7.09 12.23
C VAL A 83 -14.44 -6.59 13.05
N HIS A 84 -15.45 -6.09 12.37
CA HIS A 84 -16.73 -5.73 12.96
C HIS A 84 -17.76 -6.77 12.54
N LYS A 85 -18.21 -7.59 13.49
CA LYS A 85 -19.41 -8.41 13.30
C LYS A 85 -20.63 -7.51 13.29
N LYS A 86 -21.57 -7.80 12.43
CA LYS A 86 -22.83 -7.11 12.36
C LYS A 86 -23.87 -7.88 13.15
N GLU A 87 -24.59 -7.17 14.00
CA GLU A 87 -25.66 -7.77 14.82
C GLU A 87 -27.02 -7.83 14.12
N LYS A 88 -27.25 -7.08 13.07
CA LYS A 88 -28.51 -7.09 12.32
C LYS A 88 -28.32 -6.93 10.82
N LEU A 89 -29.03 -7.71 10.02
CA LEU A 89 -29.11 -7.57 8.58
C LEU A 89 -29.81 -6.22 8.22
N SER A 90 -29.04 -5.32 7.66
CA SER A 90 -29.57 -4.17 6.96
C SER A 90 -29.27 -4.37 5.48
N PHE A 91 -30.27 -4.22 4.63
CA PHE A 91 -30.21 -4.48 3.19
C PHE A 91 -29.03 -3.83 2.46
N LEU A 92 -28.54 -2.72 2.97
CA LEU A 92 -27.44 -1.95 2.36
C LEU A 92 -26.06 -2.17 3.02
N LYS A 93 -25.92 -3.10 3.96
CA LYS A 93 -24.65 -3.23 4.69
C LYS A 93 -24.15 -4.67 4.65
N PRO A 94 -22.99 -4.94 4.03
CA PRO A 94 -22.41 -6.28 3.95
C PRO A 94 -22.15 -6.88 5.34
N PRO A 95 -22.28 -8.20 5.51
CA PRO A 95 -22.30 -8.89 6.81
C PRO A 95 -20.98 -8.84 7.57
N LEU A 96 -19.87 -8.78 6.87
CA LEU A 96 -18.52 -8.68 7.45
C LEU A 96 -17.83 -7.43 6.99
N ARG A 97 -17.24 -6.71 7.94
CA ARG A 97 -16.44 -5.52 7.66
C ARG A 97 -15.11 -5.62 8.36
N THR A 98 -14.07 -5.68 7.57
CA THR A 98 -12.71 -5.52 8.06
C THR A 98 -12.29 -4.07 7.81
N ARG A 99 -11.79 -3.43 8.83
CA ARG A 99 -11.14 -2.12 8.74
C ARG A 99 -9.69 -2.26 9.12
N TRP A 100 -8.84 -1.45 8.53
CA TRP A 100 -7.45 -1.35 8.96
C TRP A 100 -6.97 0.08 9.01
N ARG A 101 -5.98 0.29 9.82
CA ARG A 101 -5.13 1.46 9.86
C ARG A 101 -3.71 0.98 9.71
N ALA A 102 -2.87 1.76 9.07
CA ALA A 102 -1.47 1.40 8.98
C ALA A 102 -0.56 2.61 9.03
N PHE A 103 0.66 2.37 9.46
CA PHE A 103 1.78 3.28 9.36
C PHE A 103 2.76 2.69 8.37
N ARG A 104 3.23 3.50 7.42
CA ARG A 104 4.19 3.07 6.41
C ARG A 104 5.41 3.97 6.44
N LEU A 105 6.56 3.35 6.51
CA LEU A 105 7.85 3.97 6.22
C LEU A 105 8.27 3.53 4.83
N MET A 106 8.54 4.47 3.95
CA MET A 106 8.97 4.22 2.57
C MET A 106 10.33 4.87 2.35
N ILE A 107 11.27 4.11 1.84
CA ILE A 107 12.61 4.55 1.47
C ILE A 107 12.75 4.41 -0.04
N ILE A 108 13.01 5.51 -0.72
CA ILE A 108 13.16 5.58 -2.17
C ILE A 108 14.58 6.06 -2.45
N PRO A 109 15.51 5.17 -2.87
CA PRO A 109 16.93 5.52 -3.06
C PRO A 109 17.15 6.66 -4.05
N ASP A 110 16.39 6.69 -5.14
CA ASP A 110 16.44 7.74 -6.18
C ASP A 110 15.15 8.57 -6.19
N GLY A 111 14.59 8.85 -5.02
CA GLY A 111 13.29 9.51 -4.87
C GLY A 111 13.33 11.04 -5.01
N THR A 112 14.51 11.63 -4.96
CA THR A 112 14.71 13.05 -5.27
C THR A 112 15.24 13.15 -6.68
N TYR A 113 14.48 13.79 -7.56
CA TYR A 113 14.90 14.01 -8.92
C TYR A 113 16.21 14.79 -8.97
N ASN A 114 17.02 14.51 -9.99
CA ASN A 114 18.32 15.11 -10.23
C ASN A 114 18.26 16.65 -10.32
N ASN A 115 18.25 17.31 -9.18
CA ASN A 115 18.64 18.70 -9.16
C ASN A 115 20.17 18.71 -8.93
N PRO A 116 20.98 19.07 -9.95
CA PRO A 116 22.43 19.11 -9.84
C PRO A 116 22.92 20.12 -8.79
N SER A 117 22.08 21.04 -8.35
CA SER A 117 22.38 22.00 -7.27
C SER A 117 22.07 21.49 -5.87
N SER A 118 21.33 20.40 -5.72
CA SER A 118 21.09 19.82 -4.40
C SER A 118 22.26 18.95 -3.97
N ARG A 119 23.12 19.47 -3.13
CA ARG A 119 24.19 18.74 -2.43
C ARG A 119 23.67 17.72 -1.41
N GLY A 120 22.42 17.30 -1.52
CA GLY A 120 21.74 16.38 -0.62
C GLY A 120 21.68 14.95 -1.12
N SER A 121 21.50 14.03 -0.21
CA SER A 121 21.22 12.62 -0.50
C SER A 121 20.04 12.48 -1.47
N LYS A 122 20.19 11.69 -2.51
CA LYS A 122 19.10 11.34 -3.46
C LYS A 122 17.99 10.51 -2.82
N VAL A 123 18.18 10.05 -1.60
CA VAL A 123 17.23 9.22 -0.88
C VAL A 123 16.07 10.05 -0.36
N SER A 124 14.85 9.67 -0.73
CA SER A 124 13.60 10.16 -0.16
C SER A 124 13.14 9.18 0.93
N THR A 125 12.79 9.71 2.10
CA THR A 125 12.23 8.94 3.21
C THR A 125 10.86 9.50 3.53
N ARG A 126 9.82 8.68 3.38
CA ARG A 126 8.43 9.11 3.55
C ARG A 126 7.75 8.35 4.66
N LEU A 127 6.98 9.07 5.45
CA LEU A 127 6.05 8.50 6.42
C LEU A 127 4.63 8.56 5.86
N GLY A 128 3.91 7.47 6.00
CA GLY A 128 2.54 7.34 5.52
C GLY A 128 1.58 6.85 6.58
N PHE A 129 0.34 7.33 6.48
CA PHE A 129 -0.81 6.84 7.24
C PHE A 129 -1.82 6.29 6.25
N LEU A 130 -2.24 5.04 6.46
CA LEU A 130 -3.19 4.36 5.59
C LEU A 130 -4.45 4.01 6.37
N PHE A 131 -5.58 4.15 5.71
CA PHE A 131 -6.88 3.75 6.21
C PHE A 131 -7.57 2.90 5.15
N GLY A 132 -8.02 1.73 5.55
CA GLY A 132 -8.66 0.86 4.60
C GLY A 132 -9.88 0.15 5.17
N ARG A 133 -10.68 -0.38 4.25
CA ARG A 133 -11.89 -1.11 4.56
C ARG A 133 -12.18 -2.15 3.51
N ARG A 134 -12.54 -3.35 3.96
CA ARG A 134 -13.07 -4.41 3.10
C ARG A 134 -14.60 -4.44 3.21
N PHE A 135 -15.26 -4.53 2.07
CA PHE A 135 -16.71 -4.61 1.93
C PHE A 135 -17.07 -6.03 1.46
N GLY A 136 -17.62 -6.83 2.36
CA GLY A 136 -17.89 -8.23 2.03
C GLY A 136 -16.62 -9.02 1.73
N GLU A 137 -16.72 -9.94 0.75
CA GLU A 137 -15.63 -10.84 0.39
C GLU A 137 -14.79 -10.33 -0.79
N LYS A 138 -15.37 -9.51 -1.65
CA LYS A 138 -14.78 -9.17 -2.96
C LYS A 138 -14.09 -7.82 -3.02
N TRP A 139 -14.57 -6.80 -2.29
CA TRP A 139 -14.09 -5.44 -2.47
C TRP A 139 -13.38 -4.89 -1.25
N GLY A 140 -12.32 -4.16 -1.50
CA GLY A 140 -11.60 -3.38 -0.49
C GLY A 140 -11.23 -2.01 -1.03
N PHE A 141 -11.10 -1.06 -0.12
CA PHE A 141 -10.68 0.30 -0.40
C PHE A 141 -9.62 0.70 0.61
N GLU A 142 -8.59 1.37 0.14
CA GLU A 142 -7.54 1.96 0.98
C GLU A 142 -7.25 3.38 0.49
N THR A 143 -7.10 4.29 1.42
CA THR A 143 -6.57 5.63 1.17
C THR A 143 -5.42 5.90 2.12
N GLY A 144 -4.47 6.69 1.68
CA GLY A 144 -3.30 7.04 2.47
C GLY A 144 -2.84 8.45 2.22
N TYR A 145 -2.15 8.98 3.22
CA TYR A 145 -1.39 10.21 3.14
C TYR A 145 0.06 9.91 3.39
N PHE A 146 0.94 10.52 2.62
CA PHE A 146 2.39 10.36 2.71
C PHE A 146 3.07 11.72 2.78
N HIS A 147 4.09 11.82 3.60
CA HIS A 147 4.91 13.01 3.74
C HIS A 147 6.38 12.63 3.69
N ASP A 148 7.14 13.31 2.83
CA ASP A 148 8.59 13.19 2.81
C ASP A 148 9.21 13.96 3.99
N LEU A 149 10.04 13.29 4.76
CA LEU A 149 10.64 13.87 5.97
C LEU A 149 11.56 15.07 5.67
N LYS A 150 12.01 15.21 4.42
CA LYS A 150 12.83 16.34 3.96
C LYS A 150 12.00 17.50 3.44
N ALA A 151 10.70 17.30 3.18
CA ALA A 151 9.84 18.37 2.72
C ALA A 151 9.37 19.22 3.89
N GLY A 152 9.56 20.54 3.78
CA GLY A 152 8.98 21.49 4.72
C GLY A 152 7.45 21.46 4.69
N TRP A 153 6.81 21.84 5.80
CA TRP A 153 5.34 21.89 5.90
C TRP A 153 4.73 23.05 5.11
N SER A 154 5.53 24.08 4.77
CA SER A 154 4.98 25.37 4.38
C SER A 154 5.04 25.68 2.89
N SER A 155 5.84 25.01 2.10
CA SER A 155 5.83 25.30 0.67
C SER A 155 6.57 24.27 -0.18
N SER A 156 6.10 24.17 -1.41
CA SER A 156 6.80 23.51 -2.50
C SER A 156 8.15 24.18 -2.83
N ASP A 157 8.46 25.30 -2.24
CA ASP A 157 9.57 26.15 -2.67
C ASP A 157 10.95 25.64 -2.27
N ASP A 158 11.04 24.92 -1.16
CA ASP A 158 12.30 24.35 -0.67
C ASP A 158 12.49 22.88 -1.04
N TYR A 159 11.51 22.27 -1.73
CA TYR A 159 11.59 20.89 -2.11
C TYR A 159 12.33 20.73 -3.45
N PRO A 160 13.28 19.78 -3.55
CA PRO A 160 14.11 19.63 -4.76
C PRO A 160 13.35 19.30 -6.05
N HIS A 161 12.03 19.15 -5.98
CA HIS A 161 11.14 18.93 -7.13
C HIS A 161 10.51 20.21 -7.68
N LYS A 162 10.94 21.37 -7.25
CA LYS A 162 10.45 22.67 -7.74
C LYS A 162 10.55 22.81 -9.27
N ASP A 163 11.57 22.20 -9.86
CA ASP A 163 11.88 22.27 -11.29
C ASP A 163 11.21 21.18 -12.13
N LEU A 164 10.34 20.35 -11.55
CA LEU A 164 9.53 19.42 -12.33
C LEU A 164 8.46 20.21 -13.08
N GLU A 165 8.72 20.49 -14.35
CA GLU A 165 7.83 21.24 -15.26
C GLU A 165 6.41 20.68 -15.36
N LYS A 166 6.20 19.42 -15.01
CA LYS A 166 4.87 18.78 -14.96
C LYS A 166 4.80 17.82 -13.79
N PRO A 167 4.18 18.22 -12.67
CA PRO A 167 3.86 17.26 -11.63
C PRO A 167 2.91 16.23 -12.22
N HIS A 168 3.40 15.02 -12.46
CA HIS A 168 2.54 13.92 -12.81
C HIS A 168 1.58 13.70 -11.64
N TRP A 169 0.33 14.02 -11.88
CA TRP A 169 -0.77 13.82 -10.94
C TRP A 169 -0.92 12.37 -10.58
N PRO A 170 -1.41 12.16 -9.41
CA PRO A 170 -0.95 12.45 -8.06
C PRO A 170 -0.12 11.29 -7.56
N THR A 171 1.12 11.19 -7.93
CA THR A 171 1.94 10.07 -7.51
C THR A 171 2.54 10.37 -6.13
N GLN A 172 2.43 9.40 -5.24
CA GLN A 172 3.15 9.38 -3.96
C GLN A 172 4.66 9.53 -4.14
N PHE A 173 5.17 9.43 -5.35
CA PHE A 173 6.58 9.45 -5.72
C PHE A 173 7.07 10.79 -6.26
N SER A 174 6.15 11.63 -6.74
CA SER A 174 6.53 12.88 -7.42
C SER A 174 6.46 14.13 -6.54
N ARG A 175 5.90 14.02 -5.34
CA ARG A 175 5.72 15.17 -4.43
C ARG A 175 6.21 14.86 -3.03
N GLY A 176 6.62 15.88 -2.29
CA GLY A 176 6.94 15.77 -0.87
C GLY A 176 5.76 15.34 -0.02
N MET A 177 4.54 15.60 -0.50
CA MET A 177 3.29 15.14 0.09
C MET A 177 2.45 14.46 -0.97
N GLY A 178 1.75 13.40 -0.62
CA GLY A 178 0.89 12.68 -1.55
C GLY A 178 -0.29 12.00 -0.86
N VAL A 179 -1.36 11.82 -1.62
CA VAL A 179 -2.52 11.03 -1.22
C VAL A 179 -2.61 9.84 -2.15
N SER A 180 -2.74 8.65 -1.61
CA SER A 180 -3.02 7.44 -2.39
C SER A 180 -4.46 7.00 -2.20
N VAL A 181 -5.04 6.47 -3.26
CA VAL A 181 -6.38 5.87 -3.24
C VAL A 181 -6.30 4.57 -4.02
N GLN A 182 -6.67 3.47 -3.39
CA GLN A 182 -6.66 2.14 -4.00
C GLN A 182 -7.98 1.42 -3.78
N LEU A 183 -8.47 0.79 -4.83
CA LEU A 183 -9.61 -0.11 -4.81
C LEU A 183 -9.11 -1.53 -5.09
N PHE A 184 -9.44 -2.47 -4.23
CA PHE A 184 -9.04 -3.87 -4.36
C PHE A 184 -10.22 -4.74 -4.77
N LEU A 185 -10.02 -5.62 -5.73
CA LEU A 185 -10.90 -6.71 -6.05
C LEU A 185 -10.23 -8.03 -5.63
N TYR A 186 -10.85 -8.76 -4.75
CA TYR A 186 -10.41 -10.08 -4.31
C TYR A 186 -11.11 -11.16 -5.13
N LEU A 187 -10.35 -12.04 -5.76
CA LEU A 187 -10.90 -13.22 -6.41
C LEU A 187 -11.14 -14.32 -5.35
N PRO A 188 -12.09 -15.22 -5.59
CA PRO A 188 -12.31 -16.37 -4.71
C PRO A 188 -11.00 -17.15 -4.56
N SER A 189 -10.63 -17.48 -3.33
CA SER A 189 -9.52 -18.42 -3.11
C SER A 189 -9.93 -19.80 -3.58
N SER A 190 -9.08 -20.47 -4.36
CA SER A 190 -9.25 -21.88 -4.59
C SER A 190 -8.88 -22.62 -3.30
N GLU A 191 -9.85 -22.97 -2.48
CA GLU A 191 -9.63 -23.96 -1.45
C GLU A 191 -9.36 -25.31 -2.16
N LYS A 192 -8.16 -25.84 -1.99
CA LYS A 192 -7.95 -27.27 -2.25
C LYS A 192 -8.75 -28.02 -1.18
N ASN A 193 -9.84 -28.65 -1.62
CA ASN A 193 -10.51 -29.71 -0.86
C ASN A 193 -9.53 -30.83 -0.52
#